data_596456ade3d8b4761cb6034bacf51579
#
_entry.id   596456ade3d8b4761cb6034bacf51579
#
_cell.length_a   1.000
_cell.length_b   1.000
_cell.length_c   1.000
_cell.angle_alpha   90.00
_cell.angle_beta   90.00
_cell.angle_gamma   90.00
#
_symmetry.space_group_name_H-M   'P 1'
#
loop_
_entity.id
_entity.type
_entity.pdbx_description
1 polymer ?
#
loop_
_entity_poly.entity_id
_entity_poly.type
_entity_poly.pdbx_seq_one_letter_code
_entity_poly.pdbx_strand_id
1 'polypeptide(L)'
;EHIPVIVRHLENGDLAIGFFNFTDNEHYECFTLDAVGLGFCTGKTLELTDVWTGEVSKPVNDTVGANLPAHACVVYRAKVVDR
;
A
#
# COMPACT_ATOMS: atom_id res chain seq x y z
N GLU A 1 -18.90 4.00 -1.05
CA GLU A 1 -17.98 5.14 -1.15
C GLU A 1 -16.55 4.67 -1.20
N HIS A 2 -15.78 5.17 -2.15
CA HIS A 2 -14.41 4.70 -2.37
C HIS A 2 -13.39 5.62 -1.69
N ILE A 3 -12.38 4.97 -1.10
CA ILE A 3 -11.19 5.66 -0.62
C ILE A 3 -10.19 5.66 -1.76
N PRO A 4 -9.71 6.82 -2.22
CA PRO A 4 -8.70 6.84 -3.27
C PRO A 4 -7.42 6.13 -2.84
N VAL A 5 -6.93 5.27 -3.73
CA VAL A 5 -5.64 4.60 -3.54
C VAL A 5 -4.79 4.97 -4.75
N ILE A 6 -3.64 5.56 -4.50
CA ILE A 6 -2.75 5.99 -5.57
C ILE A 6 -1.49 5.16 -5.49
N VAL A 7 -1.14 4.51 -6.61
CA VAL A 7 0.10 3.76 -6.73
C VAL A 7 0.93 4.39 -7.83
N ARG A 8 2.16 4.74 -7.51
CA ARG A 8 3.08 5.34 -8.47
C ARG A 8 4.34 4.51 -8.55
N HIS A 9 4.76 4.17 -9.77
CA HIS A 9 6.03 3.48 -10.00
C HIS A 9 7.17 4.50 -10.01
N LEU A 10 8.23 4.20 -9.27
CA LEU A 10 9.41 5.04 -9.17
C LEU A 10 10.51 4.53 -10.12
N GLU A 11 11.47 5.40 -10.44
CA GLU A 11 12.51 5.07 -11.42
C GLU A 11 13.37 3.88 -11.02
N ASN A 12 13.59 3.68 -9.72
CA ASN A 12 14.43 2.60 -9.22
C ASN A 12 13.69 1.27 -9.06
N GLY A 13 12.44 1.18 -9.52
CA GLY A 13 11.62 -0.01 -9.39
C GLY A 13 10.79 -0.08 -8.12
N ASP A 14 10.94 0.86 -7.22
CA ASP A 14 10.10 0.96 -6.03
C ASP A 14 8.72 1.53 -6.38
N LEU A 15 7.81 1.45 -5.43
CA LEU A 15 6.48 2.01 -5.55
C LEU A 15 6.24 3.04 -4.45
N ALA A 16 5.43 4.04 -4.75
CA ALA A 16 4.85 4.91 -3.73
C ALA A 16 3.36 4.61 -3.68
N ILE A 17 2.83 4.35 -2.50
CA ILE A 17 1.43 3.93 -2.30
C ILE A 17 0.79 4.89 -1.32
N GLY A 18 -0.32 5.52 -1.72
CA GLY A 18 -1.05 6.43 -0.85
C GLY A 18 -2.50 6.01 -0.71
N PHE A 19 -2.99 5.96 0.53
CA PHE A 19 -4.39 5.78 0.87
C PHE A 19 -4.88 7.10 1.46
N PHE A 20 -5.99 7.65 0.94
CA PHE A 20 -6.47 8.96 1.34
C PHE A 20 -7.94 8.90 1.73
N ASN A 21 -8.25 9.16 2.98
CA ASN A 21 -9.63 9.17 3.45
C ASN A 21 -10.12 10.62 3.56
N PHE A 22 -10.95 11.04 2.61
CA PHE A 22 -11.54 12.38 2.61
C PHE A 22 -12.91 12.42 3.25
N THR A 23 -13.35 11.33 3.88
CA THR A 23 -14.68 11.24 4.49
C THR A 23 -14.63 11.58 5.97
N ASP A 24 -15.81 11.74 6.57
CA ASP A 24 -15.96 12.01 7.99
C ASP A 24 -15.98 10.74 8.84
N ASN A 25 -15.81 9.58 8.21
CA ASN A 25 -15.89 8.29 8.88
C ASN A 25 -14.59 7.52 8.72
N GLU A 26 -14.32 6.61 9.67
CA GLU A 26 -13.21 5.68 9.55
C GLU A 26 -13.50 4.68 8.42
N HIS A 27 -12.48 4.37 7.62
CA HIS A 27 -12.57 3.39 6.55
C HIS A 27 -11.35 2.48 6.55
N TYR A 28 -11.56 1.23 6.17
CA TYR A 28 -10.47 0.32 5.82
C TYR A 28 -10.45 0.17 4.30
N GLU A 29 -9.26 0.29 3.71
CA GLU A 29 -9.11 0.11 2.26
C GLU A 29 -7.91 -0.78 2.00
N CYS A 30 -7.98 -1.59 0.96
CA CYS A 30 -6.90 -2.49 0.61
C CYS A 30 -6.90 -2.80 -0.89
N PHE A 31 -5.78 -3.34 -1.35
CA PHE A 31 -5.68 -3.92 -2.68
C PHE A 31 -4.77 -5.14 -2.61
N THR A 32 -4.92 -6.05 -3.58
CA THR A 32 -4.06 -7.23 -3.66
C THR A 32 -2.84 -6.93 -4.53
N LEU A 33 -1.77 -7.71 -4.34
CA LEU A 33 -0.55 -7.54 -5.13
C LEU A 33 -0.79 -7.75 -6.62
N ASP A 34 -1.81 -8.50 -7.00
CA ASP A 34 -2.20 -8.66 -8.41
C ASP A 34 -2.48 -7.32 -9.08
N ALA A 35 -3.05 -6.37 -8.34
CA ALA A 35 -3.42 -5.08 -8.89
C ALA A 35 -2.20 -4.26 -9.33
N VAL A 36 -1.03 -4.58 -8.81
CA VAL A 36 0.22 -3.90 -9.17
C VAL A 36 1.19 -4.84 -9.88
N GLY A 37 0.70 -5.98 -10.38
CA GLY A 37 1.50 -6.89 -11.18
C GLY A 37 2.41 -7.81 -10.38
N LEU A 38 2.17 -7.97 -9.07
CA LEU A 38 3.03 -8.77 -8.19
C LEU A 38 2.28 -9.95 -7.59
N GLY A 39 1.39 -10.57 -8.37
CA GLY A 39 0.61 -11.69 -7.91
C GLY A 39 1.45 -12.90 -7.50
N PHE A 40 0.77 -13.89 -6.95
CA PHE A 40 1.38 -15.08 -6.38
C PHE A 40 2.42 -15.74 -7.30
N CYS A 41 2.18 -15.75 -8.61
CA CYS A 41 3.05 -16.43 -9.57
C CYS A 41 4.36 -15.72 -9.84
N THR A 42 4.55 -14.49 -9.37
CA THR A 42 5.77 -13.74 -9.68
C THR A 42 6.93 -14.05 -8.74
N GLY A 43 6.67 -14.67 -7.60
CA GLY A 43 7.68 -14.88 -6.56
C GLY A 43 8.12 -13.59 -5.87
N LYS A 44 7.40 -12.50 -6.08
CA LYS A 44 7.74 -11.18 -5.53
C LYS A 44 6.70 -10.73 -4.52
N THR A 45 7.13 -9.89 -3.59
CA THR A 45 6.25 -9.22 -2.65
C THR A 45 6.78 -7.79 -2.45
N LEU A 46 6.20 -7.08 -1.49
CA LEU A 46 6.62 -5.72 -1.17
C LEU A 46 7.15 -5.65 0.25
N GLU A 47 8.15 -4.82 0.45
CA GLU A 47 8.54 -4.36 1.78
C GLU A 47 8.03 -2.94 1.91
N LEU A 48 7.11 -2.70 2.84
CA LEU A 48 6.43 -1.43 3.00
C LEU A 48 7.09 -0.62 4.11
N THR A 49 7.40 0.63 3.84
CA THR A 49 7.87 1.55 4.86
C THR A 49 6.88 2.71 4.98
N ASP A 50 6.29 2.86 6.16
CA ASP A 50 5.42 4.01 6.43
C ASP A 50 6.27 5.26 6.47
N VAL A 51 5.97 6.24 5.61
CA VAL A 51 6.82 7.42 5.48
C VAL A 51 6.71 8.36 6.69
N TRP A 52 5.64 8.24 7.49
CA TRP A 52 5.48 9.07 8.69
C TRP A 52 6.20 8.50 9.91
N THR A 53 6.14 7.18 10.08
CA THR A 53 6.66 6.52 11.28
C THR A 53 7.98 5.80 11.05
N GLY A 54 8.31 5.48 9.80
CA GLY A 54 9.47 4.65 9.47
C GLY A 54 9.26 3.17 9.73
N GLU A 55 8.07 2.76 10.15
CA GLU A 55 7.78 1.35 10.42
C GLU A 55 7.79 0.54 9.14
N VAL A 56 8.44 -0.62 9.19
CA VAL A 56 8.57 -1.53 8.06
C VAL A 56 7.68 -2.74 8.27
N SER A 57 6.94 -3.12 7.23
CA SER A 57 6.05 -4.27 7.29
C SER A 57 5.97 -4.94 5.92
N LYS A 58 5.31 -6.10 5.88
CA LYS A 58 5.05 -6.83 4.64
C LYS A 58 3.57 -7.14 4.50
N PRO A 59 3.04 -7.22 3.26
CA PRO A 59 1.65 -7.60 3.05
C PRO A 59 1.34 -8.97 3.63
N VAL A 60 0.15 -9.10 4.20
CA VAL A 60 -0.37 -10.36 4.70
C VAL A 60 -1.35 -10.90 3.65
N ASN A 61 -1.20 -12.16 3.25
CA ASN A 61 -2.06 -12.78 2.23
C ASN A 61 -2.07 -11.98 0.91
N ASP A 62 -0.91 -11.44 0.52
CA ASP A 62 -0.75 -10.66 -0.71
C ASP A 62 -1.66 -9.42 -0.76
N THR A 63 -2.03 -8.89 0.40
CA THR A 63 -2.92 -7.73 0.51
C THR A 63 -2.21 -6.57 1.19
N VAL A 64 -2.25 -5.41 0.56
CA VAL A 64 -1.79 -4.16 1.15
C VAL A 64 -3.02 -3.39 1.61
N GLY A 65 -3.11 -3.10 2.89
CA GLY A 65 -4.27 -2.43 3.44
C GLY A 65 -3.92 -1.43 4.51
N ALA A 66 -4.86 -0.55 4.79
CA ALA A 66 -4.72 0.45 5.82
C ALA A 66 -6.07 0.78 6.43
N ASN A 67 -6.08 0.96 7.74
CA ASN A 67 -7.24 1.44 8.47
C ASN A 67 -7.09 2.95 8.65
N LEU A 68 -8.00 3.71 8.06
CA LEU A 68 -7.86 5.14 7.91
C LEU A 68 -8.89 5.87 8.76
N PRO A 69 -8.46 6.57 9.81
CA PRO A 69 -9.37 7.50 10.51
C PRO A 69 -9.91 8.54 9.54
N ALA A 70 -11.01 9.20 9.95
CA ALA A 70 -11.60 10.28 9.15
C ALA A 70 -10.52 11.32 8.79
N HIS A 71 -10.52 11.75 7.55
CA HIS A 71 -9.63 12.79 7.02
C HIS A 71 -8.13 12.45 7.12
N ALA A 72 -7.79 11.19 7.34
CA ALA A 72 -6.39 10.76 7.45
C ALA A 72 -5.87 10.22 6.13
N CYS A 73 -4.56 10.14 6.03
CA CYS A 73 -3.90 9.45 4.92
C CYS A 73 -2.77 8.58 5.47
N VAL A 74 -2.45 7.52 4.71
CA VAL A 74 -1.31 6.66 4.99
C VAL A 74 -0.53 6.55 3.68
N VAL A 75 0.78 6.77 3.76
CA VAL A 75 1.66 6.71 2.60
C VAL A 75 2.79 5.74 2.89
N TYR A 76 3.01 4.82 1.98
CA TYR A 76 4.10 3.85 2.05
C TYR A 76 5.08 4.06 0.91
N ARG A 77 6.34 3.91 1.22
CA ARG A 77 7.35 3.58 0.21
C ARG A 77 7.47 2.07 0.18
N ALA A 78 7.30 1.48 -0.98
CA ALA A 78 7.29 0.03 -1.13
C ALA A 78 8.44 -0.41 -2.02
N LYS A 79 9.22 -1.36 -1.51
CA LYS A 79 10.32 -1.96 -2.26
C LYS A 79 9.90 -3.34 -2.72
N VAL A 80 10.12 -3.64 -4.00
CA VAL A 80 9.84 -4.98 -4.53
C VAL A 80 10.96 -5.91 -4.10
N VAL A 81 10.60 -6.97 -3.39
CA VAL A 81 11.56 -7.95 -2.86
C VAL A 81 11.10 -9.37 -3.16
N ASP A 82 11.99 -10.32 -3.06
CA ASP A 82 11.64 -11.73 -3.21
C ASP A 82 10.85 -12.22 -2.00
N ARG A 83 9.95 -13.15 -2.26
CA ARG A 83 9.17 -13.80 -1.19
C ARG A 83 10.06 -14.63 -0.26
#